data_170036e7c348852968fce93fded537e8
#
_entry.id   170036e7c348852968fce93fded537e8
#
_cell.length_a   1.000
_cell.length_b   1.000
_cell.length_c   1.000
_cell.angle_alpha   90.00
_cell.angle_beta   90.00
_cell.angle_gamma   90.00
#
_symmetry.space_group_name_H-M   'P 1'
#
loop_
_entity.id
_entity.type
_entity.pdbx_description
1 polymer ?
#
loop_
_entity_poly.entity_id
_entity_poly.type
_entity_poly.pdbx_seq_one_letter_code
_entity_poly.pdbx_strand_id
1 'polypeptide(L)'
;DSLMRVAGIIRDAIDGTDSAIPGSFCTCQGAIRHAGPISRVLAGKGNPLVIRINNARYLSPEMRTFPNRMYDGAAQIAGLDPDVIILAETDTCPQNRYSTGANLMHAHYTGSILEGCHGAKHWITRRRSYQPSSGAAYRAILTKHHDFYETLFAAVQHSVPSGYVAAVLPGKPFFNAAPDRGNNGAAGKTWGTLLGVLGMPCNYARMPDVPAMLTGSEVELFSDNDLKCLMKNGLILEGLAAEKLCQRGFSAELGIRAEPWKGPRVSFEQWGRVNLSPDVYYSRLTPVDPKVKIHSTLLHAKSGVSADSTELGPAVTLFENQSGGRVAVFAATFGRSNLLTSFGFYDEDRKREILELIHFVCGKPVEFHYPGDAEVYFKLRRFTDGRYLLAFFNLGHDELDRLPVNSAFPVSNVEMIAPDGSWKHVDLADGCFQTPLFPSQPKVFRVTVKQPAES
;
A
#
# COMPACT_ATOMS: atom_id res chain seq x y z
N ASP A 1 -8.48 -4.11 -30.40
CA ASP A 1 -9.20 -5.19 -31.08
C ASP A 1 -8.36 -6.36 -31.55
N SER A 2 -7.08 -6.18 -31.92
CA SER A 2 -6.21 -7.29 -32.32
C SER A 2 -6.03 -8.33 -31.21
N LEU A 3 -5.89 -7.93 -29.97
CA LEU A 3 -5.78 -8.86 -28.84
C LEU A 3 -7.05 -9.68 -28.62
N MET A 4 -8.22 -9.07 -28.78
CA MET A 4 -9.50 -9.75 -28.64
C MET A 4 -9.68 -10.78 -29.77
N ARG A 5 -9.25 -10.45 -31.00
CA ARG A 5 -9.27 -11.39 -32.12
C ARG A 5 -8.36 -12.60 -31.89
N VAL A 6 -7.15 -12.36 -31.36
CA VAL A 6 -6.22 -13.44 -30.98
C VAL A 6 -6.82 -14.32 -29.89
N ALA A 7 -7.43 -13.72 -28.87
CA ALA A 7 -8.12 -14.46 -27.81
C ALA A 7 -9.25 -15.32 -28.35
N GLY A 8 -10.03 -14.81 -29.32
CA GLY A 8 -11.07 -15.59 -30.04
C GLY A 8 -10.51 -16.80 -30.77
N ILE A 9 -9.45 -16.63 -31.58
CA ILE A 9 -8.79 -17.73 -32.27
C ILE A 9 -8.29 -18.81 -31.29
N ILE A 10 -7.70 -18.39 -30.16
CA ILE A 10 -7.26 -19.33 -29.12
C ILE A 10 -8.46 -20.08 -28.52
N ARG A 11 -9.57 -19.37 -28.23
CA ARG A 11 -10.79 -19.99 -27.69
C ARG A 11 -11.39 -20.99 -28.70
N ASP A 12 -11.51 -20.63 -29.99
CA ASP A 12 -12.01 -21.52 -31.01
C ASP A 12 -11.19 -22.81 -31.12
N ALA A 13 -9.85 -22.71 -30.99
CA ALA A 13 -8.98 -23.88 -30.99
C ALA A 13 -9.18 -24.75 -29.73
N ILE A 14 -9.43 -24.17 -28.57
CA ILE A 14 -9.76 -24.90 -27.34
C ILE A 14 -11.12 -25.59 -27.49
N ASP A 15 -12.14 -24.87 -27.97
CA ASP A 15 -13.49 -25.41 -28.20
C ASP A 15 -13.52 -26.57 -29.21
N GLY A 16 -12.65 -26.51 -30.22
CA GLY A 16 -12.45 -27.61 -31.14
C GLY A 16 -11.87 -28.88 -30.52
N THR A 17 -11.30 -28.78 -29.33
CA THR A 17 -10.79 -29.91 -28.54
C THR A 17 -11.80 -30.33 -27.47
N ASP A 18 -12.14 -29.43 -26.59
CA ASP A 18 -13.14 -29.61 -25.54
C ASP A 18 -13.56 -28.24 -24.98
N SER A 19 -14.82 -27.88 -25.13
CA SER A 19 -15.37 -26.60 -24.65
C SER A 19 -15.43 -26.46 -23.14
N ALA A 20 -15.33 -27.57 -22.40
CA ALA A 20 -15.27 -27.55 -20.93
C ALA A 20 -13.89 -27.14 -20.39
N ILE A 21 -12.87 -27.04 -21.25
CA ILE A 21 -11.54 -26.58 -20.82
C ILE A 21 -11.56 -25.06 -20.66
N PRO A 22 -11.39 -24.51 -19.41
CA PRO A 22 -11.32 -23.07 -19.21
C PRO A 22 -9.97 -22.53 -19.66
N GLY A 23 -9.98 -21.41 -20.39
CA GLY A 23 -8.78 -20.60 -20.58
C GLY A 23 -8.65 -19.57 -19.48
N SER A 24 -7.42 -19.15 -19.18
CA SER A 24 -7.14 -18.09 -18.21
C SER A 24 -6.17 -17.07 -18.79
N PHE A 25 -6.12 -15.88 -18.17
CA PHE A 25 -5.24 -14.81 -18.59
C PHE A 25 -4.22 -14.48 -17.49
N CYS A 26 -2.95 -14.39 -17.86
CA CYS A 26 -1.90 -13.86 -16.98
C CYS A 26 -1.63 -12.41 -17.36
N THR A 27 -1.86 -11.48 -16.44
CA THR A 27 -1.57 -10.07 -16.68
C THR A 27 -0.06 -9.83 -16.70
N CYS A 28 0.34 -8.81 -17.43
CA CYS A 28 1.63 -8.17 -17.31
C CYS A 28 1.41 -6.66 -17.22
N GLN A 29 2.45 -5.91 -16.89
CA GLN A 29 2.39 -4.46 -16.79
C GLN A 29 1.73 -3.84 -18.03
N GLY A 30 0.73 -2.99 -17.85
CA GLY A 30 -0.02 -2.33 -18.91
C GLY A 30 -1.15 -3.14 -19.55
N ALA A 31 -1.25 -4.46 -19.31
CA ALA A 31 -2.29 -5.30 -19.89
C ALA A 31 -3.57 -5.41 -19.04
N ILE A 32 -3.57 -4.88 -17.82
CA ILE A 32 -4.68 -5.05 -16.86
C ILE A 32 -6.02 -4.54 -17.39
N ARG A 33 -6.04 -3.45 -18.17
CA ARG A 33 -7.26 -2.88 -18.78
C ARG A 33 -7.95 -3.82 -19.74
N HIS A 34 -7.22 -4.79 -20.29
CA HIS A 34 -7.73 -5.79 -21.23
C HIS A 34 -7.99 -7.15 -20.57
N ALA A 35 -7.58 -7.31 -19.30
CA ALA A 35 -7.60 -8.59 -18.61
C ALA A 35 -9.01 -9.15 -18.47
N GLY A 36 -9.98 -8.36 -18.04
CA GLY A 36 -11.38 -8.79 -17.93
C GLY A 36 -11.97 -9.25 -19.28
N PRO A 37 -12.01 -8.39 -20.31
CA PRO A 37 -12.52 -8.77 -21.62
C PRO A 37 -11.83 -9.99 -22.24
N ILE A 38 -10.50 -10.07 -22.17
CA ILE A 38 -9.74 -11.21 -22.70
C ILE A 38 -10.08 -12.49 -21.93
N SER A 39 -10.14 -12.40 -20.59
CA SER A 39 -10.46 -13.55 -19.75
C SER A 39 -11.85 -14.11 -20.02
N ARG A 40 -12.84 -13.25 -20.26
CA ARG A 40 -14.20 -13.68 -20.65
C ARG A 40 -14.20 -14.48 -21.95
N VAL A 41 -13.45 -14.03 -22.94
CA VAL A 41 -13.31 -14.78 -24.21
C VAL A 41 -12.60 -16.11 -23.98
N LEU A 42 -11.45 -16.10 -23.29
CA LEU A 42 -10.63 -17.30 -23.08
C LEU A 42 -11.32 -18.34 -22.19
N ALA A 43 -12.07 -17.92 -21.18
CA ALA A 43 -12.81 -18.85 -20.31
C ALA A 43 -13.80 -19.72 -21.09
N GLY A 44 -14.44 -19.14 -22.10
CA GLY A 44 -15.49 -19.82 -22.83
C GLY A 44 -16.83 -19.83 -22.06
N LYS A 45 -17.86 -20.38 -22.68
CA LYS A 45 -19.22 -20.35 -22.14
C LYS A 45 -19.36 -21.30 -20.95
N GLY A 46 -19.84 -20.76 -19.81
CA GLY A 46 -20.13 -21.55 -18.60
C GLY A 46 -18.91 -21.87 -17.73
N ASN A 47 -17.71 -21.47 -18.14
CA ASN A 47 -16.49 -21.67 -17.36
C ASN A 47 -16.19 -20.46 -16.46
N PRO A 48 -15.49 -20.65 -15.32
CA PRO A 48 -15.11 -19.57 -14.43
C PRO A 48 -14.11 -18.61 -15.07
N LEU A 49 -14.24 -17.33 -14.75
CA LEU A 49 -13.28 -16.30 -15.15
C LEU A 49 -12.07 -16.35 -14.21
N VAL A 50 -10.88 -16.62 -14.75
CA VAL A 50 -9.65 -16.72 -13.96
C VAL A 50 -8.59 -15.76 -14.51
N ILE A 51 -8.04 -14.92 -13.64
CA ILE A 51 -6.94 -14.01 -13.96
C ILE A 51 -5.82 -14.18 -12.94
N ARG A 52 -4.59 -14.38 -13.40
CA ARG A 52 -3.40 -14.27 -12.58
C ARG A 52 -2.86 -12.85 -12.71
N ILE A 53 -2.84 -12.09 -11.61
CA ILE A 53 -2.27 -10.75 -11.56
C ILE A 53 -0.74 -10.81 -11.46
N ASN A 54 -0.06 -9.75 -11.93
CA ASN A 54 1.39 -9.63 -11.84
C ASN A 54 1.78 -8.87 -10.57
N ASN A 55 2.01 -9.59 -9.50
CA ASN A 55 2.46 -9.03 -8.22
C ASN A 55 3.62 -9.81 -7.59
N ALA A 56 4.35 -10.58 -8.38
CA ALA A 56 5.45 -11.42 -7.91
C ALA A 56 6.60 -10.62 -7.28
N ARG A 57 7.22 -11.23 -6.28
CA ARG A 57 8.44 -10.77 -5.64
C ARG A 57 9.56 -11.76 -5.91
N TYR A 58 10.60 -11.32 -6.60
CA TYR A 58 11.68 -12.19 -7.04
C TYR A 58 12.91 -12.17 -6.12
N LEU A 59 13.12 -11.09 -5.35
CA LEU A 59 14.35 -10.89 -4.60
C LEU A 59 14.12 -10.65 -3.11
N SER A 60 14.72 -11.50 -2.27
CA SER A 60 14.67 -11.37 -0.80
C SER A 60 15.31 -10.08 -0.26
N PRO A 61 16.43 -9.57 -0.81
CA PRO A 61 17.08 -8.39 -0.25
C PRO A 61 16.25 -7.11 -0.28
N GLU A 62 15.18 -7.06 -1.06
CA GLU A 62 14.38 -5.86 -1.22
C GLU A 62 13.08 -5.89 -0.40
N MET A 63 13.12 -6.33 0.86
CA MET A 63 11.91 -6.42 1.71
C MET A 63 11.17 -5.10 1.88
N ARG A 64 11.87 -3.97 1.98
CA ARG A 64 11.27 -2.63 2.06
C ARG A 64 10.33 -2.32 0.88
N THR A 65 10.49 -2.97 -0.26
CA THR A 65 9.61 -2.81 -1.41
C THR A 65 8.37 -3.74 -1.37
N PHE A 66 8.22 -4.55 -0.32
CA PHE A 66 7.07 -5.45 -0.17
C PHE A 66 5.72 -4.72 -0.18
N PRO A 67 5.51 -3.61 0.57
CA PRO A 67 4.27 -2.85 0.51
C PRO A 67 3.90 -2.42 -0.92
N ASN A 68 4.91 -2.08 -1.72
CA ASN A 68 4.71 -1.72 -3.12
C ASN A 68 4.12 -2.86 -3.96
N ARG A 69 4.56 -4.10 -3.73
CA ARG A 69 4.00 -5.27 -4.43
C ARG A 69 2.56 -5.54 -4.01
N MET A 70 2.24 -5.31 -2.75
CA MET A 70 0.86 -5.39 -2.26
C MET A 70 -0.01 -4.30 -2.88
N TYR A 71 0.51 -3.07 -2.96
CA TYR A 71 -0.15 -1.97 -3.66
C TYR A 71 -0.41 -2.28 -5.15
N ASP A 72 0.61 -2.77 -5.87
CA ASP A 72 0.46 -3.18 -7.28
C ASP A 72 -0.63 -4.24 -7.46
N GLY A 73 -0.68 -5.21 -6.55
CA GLY A 73 -1.71 -6.24 -6.53
C GLY A 73 -3.11 -5.65 -6.31
N ALA A 74 -3.26 -4.84 -5.27
CA ALA A 74 -4.52 -4.16 -4.95
C ALA A 74 -5.02 -3.27 -6.10
N ALA A 75 -4.12 -2.51 -6.74
CA ALA A 75 -4.44 -1.66 -7.88
C ALA A 75 -4.95 -2.47 -9.10
N GLN A 76 -4.34 -3.63 -9.36
CA GLN A 76 -4.81 -4.53 -10.42
C GLN A 76 -6.18 -5.13 -10.07
N ILE A 77 -6.37 -5.60 -8.84
CA ILE A 77 -7.64 -6.16 -8.35
C ILE A 77 -8.76 -5.13 -8.47
N ALA A 78 -8.52 -3.89 -8.06
CA ALA A 78 -9.49 -2.80 -8.16
C ALA A 78 -9.95 -2.51 -9.60
N GLY A 79 -9.17 -2.91 -10.60
CA GLY A 79 -9.49 -2.80 -12.03
C GLY A 79 -10.30 -3.97 -12.60
N LEU A 80 -10.56 -5.03 -11.83
CA LEU A 80 -11.26 -6.24 -12.27
C LEU A 80 -12.71 -6.26 -11.82
N ASP A 81 -13.53 -7.04 -12.55
CA ASP A 81 -14.91 -7.27 -12.18
C ASP A 81 -15.01 -8.22 -10.96
N PRO A 82 -16.06 -8.10 -10.13
CA PRO A 82 -16.19 -8.88 -8.89
C PRO A 82 -16.33 -10.40 -9.10
N ASP A 83 -16.74 -10.84 -10.27
CA ASP A 83 -16.96 -12.26 -10.63
C ASP A 83 -15.67 -12.99 -11.06
N VAL A 84 -14.54 -12.28 -11.09
CA VAL A 84 -13.25 -12.85 -11.51
C VAL A 84 -12.57 -13.58 -10.34
N ILE A 85 -12.17 -14.82 -10.58
CA ILE A 85 -11.26 -15.55 -9.70
C ILE A 85 -9.85 -15.00 -9.90
N ILE A 86 -9.29 -14.40 -8.88
CA ILE A 86 -7.99 -13.72 -8.95
C ILE A 86 -6.92 -14.58 -8.31
N LEU A 87 -5.88 -14.89 -9.07
CA LEU A 87 -4.71 -15.63 -8.60
C LEU A 87 -3.51 -14.69 -8.47
N ALA A 88 -2.82 -14.77 -7.35
CA ALA A 88 -1.53 -14.11 -7.17
C ALA A 88 -0.43 -14.81 -7.98
N GLU A 89 0.61 -14.07 -8.35
CA GLU A 89 1.84 -14.62 -8.87
C GLU A 89 2.83 -14.81 -7.72
N THR A 90 2.90 -16.02 -7.15
CA THR A 90 3.89 -16.35 -6.12
C THR A 90 5.09 -17.03 -6.77
N ASP A 91 5.84 -16.26 -7.53
CA ASP A 91 7.02 -16.72 -8.25
C ASP A 91 8.27 -16.60 -7.37
N THR A 92 9.12 -17.59 -7.43
CA THR A 92 10.39 -17.66 -6.69
C THR A 92 11.59 -17.61 -7.64
N CYS A 93 11.43 -17.05 -8.83
CA CYS A 93 12.49 -16.94 -9.84
C CYS A 93 13.79 -16.35 -9.25
N PRO A 94 14.94 -17.00 -9.49
CA PRO A 94 15.24 -18.18 -10.31
C PRO A 94 15.04 -19.53 -9.59
N GLN A 95 14.05 -19.64 -8.73
CA GLN A 95 13.64 -20.85 -7.98
C GLN A 95 14.77 -21.44 -7.13
N ASN A 96 15.43 -20.59 -6.37
CA ASN A 96 16.43 -20.96 -5.38
C ASN A 96 16.42 -20.01 -4.17
N ARG A 97 16.84 -20.53 -3.02
CA ARG A 97 16.80 -19.81 -1.74
C ARG A 97 17.83 -18.67 -1.61
N TYR A 98 18.84 -18.60 -2.47
CA TYR A 98 19.77 -17.48 -2.50
C TYR A 98 19.10 -16.19 -2.95
N SER A 99 18.10 -16.30 -3.84
CA SER A 99 17.38 -15.15 -4.37
C SER A 99 16.07 -14.88 -3.64
N THR A 100 15.30 -15.94 -3.36
CA THR A 100 13.98 -15.82 -2.71
C THR A 100 13.86 -16.82 -1.57
N GLY A 101 13.82 -16.34 -0.34
CA GLY A 101 13.59 -17.17 0.84
C GLY A 101 12.17 -17.76 0.85
N ALA A 102 12.00 -18.96 1.42
CA ALA A 102 10.69 -19.60 1.54
C ALA A 102 9.72 -18.79 2.41
N ASN A 103 10.22 -18.17 3.49
CA ASN A 103 9.41 -17.29 4.33
C ASN A 103 8.92 -16.06 3.56
N LEU A 104 9.71 -15.52 2.63
CA LEU A 104 9.28 -14.41 1.78
C LEU A 104 8.12 -14.81 0.85
N MET A 105 8.17 -16.03 0.30
CA MET A 105 7.05 -16.56 -0.48
C MET A 105 5.79 -16.72 0.38
N HIS A 106 5.92 -17.21 1.61
CA HIS A 106 4.82 -17.27 2.58
C HIS A 106 4.25 -15.87 2.88
N ALA A 107 5.11 -14.90 3.17
CA ALA A 107 4.69 -13.51 3.41
C ALA A 107 3.97 -12.93 2.19
N HIS A 108 4.51 -13.13 0.99
CA HIS A 108 3.92 -12.63 -0.25
C HIS A 108 2.53 -13.25 -0.52
N TYR A 109 2.37 -14.56 -0.31
CA TYR A 109 1.08 -15.22 -0.50
C TYR A 109 0.07 -14.77 0.55
N THR A 110 0.48 -14.67 1.82
CA THR A 110 -0.36 -14.12 2.90
C THR A 110 -0.85 -12.70 2.57
N GLY A 111 0.05 -11.81 2.14
CA GLY A 111 -0.30 -10.45 1.73
C GLY A 111 -1.24 -10.43 0.53
N SER A 112 -1.02 -11.31 -0.45
CA SER A 112 -1.89 -11.41 -1.64
C SER A 112 -3.32 -11.83 -1.30
N ILE A 113 -3.50 -12.77 -0.36
CA ILE A 113 -4.83 -13.16 0.15
C ILE A 113 -5.49 -11.96 0.85
N LEU A 114 -4.74 -11.22 1.68
CA LEU A 114 -5.25 -10.02 2.37
C LEU A 114 -5.69 -8.91 1.41
N GLU A 115 -5.07 -8.80 0.23
CA GLU A 115 -5.50 -7.86 -0.83
C GLU A 115 -6.71 -8.36 -1.62
N GLY A 116 -7.11 -9.63 -1.50
CA GLY A 116 -8.30 -10.18 -2.13
C GLY A 116 -8.04 -11.25 -3.20
N CYS A 117 -6.82 -11.80 -3.29
CA CYS A 117 -6.57 -12.94 -4.16
C CYS A 117 -7.27 -14.20 -3.62
N HIS A 118 -7.89 -14.97 -4.52
CA HIS A 118 -8.58 -16.22 -4.20
C HIS A 118 -7.62 -17.41 -4.08
N GLY A 119 -6.40 -17.26 -4.59
CA GLY A 119 -5.40 -18.31 -4.61
C GLY A 119 -4.11 -17.79 -5.28
N ALA A 120 -3.25 -18.69 -5.69
CA ALA A 120 -2.01 -18.33 -6.36
C ALA A 120 -1.60 -19.32 -7.45
N LYS A 121 -0.87 -18.79 -8.42
CA LYS A 121 -0.09 -19.61 -9.35
C LYS A 121 1.34 -19.66 -8.82
N HIS A 122 1.68 -20.78 -8.20
CA HIS A 122 3.00 -21.01 -7.64
C HIS A 122 4.00 -21.47 -8.70
N TRP A 123 5.13 -20.78 -8.78
CA TRP A 123 6.24 -21.22 -9.60
C TRP A 123 7.47 -21.45 -8.71
N ILE A 124 7.65 -22.69 -8.31
CA ILE A 124 8.58 -23.10 -7.26
C ILE A 124 9.67 -24.07 -7.69
N THR A 125 9.69 -24.49 -8.96
CA THR A 125 10.70 -25.41 -9.49
C THR A 125 11.43 -24.83 -10.69
N ARG A 126 12.72 -25.16 -10.85
CA ARG A 126 13.53 -24.71 -11.99
C ARG A 126 13.02 -25.27 -13.32
N ARG A 127 12.93 -24.44 -14.35
CA ARG A 127 12.53 -24.85 -15.70
C ARG A 127 13.60 -25.61 -16.47
N ARG A 128 14.87 -25.15 -16.35
CA ARG A 128 15.97 -25.63 -17.21
C ARG A 128 16.65 -26.89 -16.70
N SER A 129 16.56 -27.18 -15.42
CA SER A 129 17.03 -28.41 -14.82
C SER A 129 15.95 -28.89 -13.89
N TYR A 130 15.23 -29.95 -14.28
CA TYR A 130 14.27 -30.54 -13.37
C TYR A 130 15.00 -31.13 -12.17
N GLN A 131 15.00 -30.36 -11.10
CA GLN A 131 15.54 -30.77 -9.81
C GLN A 131 14.43 -30.69 -8.77
N PRO A 132 13.76 -31.80 -8.44
CA PRO A 132 12.68 -31.80 -7.46
C PRO A 132 13.09 -31.20 -6.11
N SER A 133 14.36 -31.37 -5.72
CA SER A 133 14.94 -30.80 -4.49
C SER A 133 14.99 -29.27 -4.50
N SER A 134 15.09 -28.61 -5.65
CA SER A 134 15.19 -27.14 -5.73
C SER A 134 13.96 -26.44 -5.14
N GLY A 135 12.77 -27.04 -5.23
CA GLY A 135 11.52 -26.52 -4.69
C GLY A 135 11.14 -27.05 -3.31
N ALA A 136 11.95 -27.88 -2.68
CA ALA A 136 11.58 -28.58 -1.44
C ALA A 136 11.20 -27.62 -0.30
N ALA A 137 11.98 -26.57 -0.06
CA ALA A 137 11.71 -25.59 0.99
C ALA A 137 10.41 -24.80 0.75
N TYR A 138 10.10 -24.48 -0.52
CA TYR A 138 8.86 -23.79 -0.87
C TYR A 138 7.65 -24.69 -0.70
N ARG A 139 7.73 -25.97 -1.12
CA ARG A 139 6.65 -26.93 -0.88
C ARG A 139 6.43 -27.16 0.62
N ALA A 140 7.50 -27.33 1.38
CA ALA A 140 7.41 -27.52 2.83
C ALA A 140 6.67 -26.38 3.54
N ILE A 141 6.96 -25.11 3.17
CA ILE A 141 6.30 -23.97 3.81
C ILE A 141 4.83 -23.85 3.37
N LEU A 142 4.51 -24.11 2.11
CA LEU A 142 3.13 -24.16 1.64
C LEU A 142 2.30 -25.23 2.34
N THR A 143 2.86 -26.45 2.47
CA THR A 143 2.21 -27.55 3.20
C THR A 143 2.02 -27.19 4.67
N LYS A 144 3.07 -26.65 5.33
CA LYS A 144 3.01 -26.25 6.73
C LYS A 144 1.90 -25.24 7.03
N HIS A 145 1.64 -24.33 6.10
CA HIS A 145 0.70 -23.23 6.28
C HIS A 145 -0.59 -23.39 5.45
N HIS A 146 -0.89 -24.59 4.95
CA HIS A 146 -2.09 -24.82 4.13
C HIS A 146 -3.36 -24.35 4.86
N ASP A 147 -3.61 -24.87 6.06
CA ASP A 147 -4.81 -24.57 6.84
C ASP A 147 -4.85 -23.10 7.31
N PHE A 148 -3.68 -22.50 7.57
CA PHE A 148 -3.54 -21.06 7.81
C PHE A 148 -4.08 -20.25 6.62
N TYR A 149 -3.74 -20.61 5.37
CA TYR A 149 -4.21 -19.90 4.18
C TYR A 149 -5.72 -20.04 3.99
N GLU A 150 -6.29 -21.22 4.22
CA GLU A 150 -7.74 -21.45 4.14
C GLU A 150 -8.49 -20.61 5.19
N THR A 151 -8.02 -20.59 6.44
CA THR A 151 -8.61 -19.78 7.52
C THR A 151 -8.49 -18.29 7.21
N LEU A 152 -7.34 -17.85 6.70
CA LEU A 152 -7.12 -16.46 6.30
C LEU A 152 -8.05 -16.07 5.15
N PHE A 153 -8.17 -16.91 4.14
CA PHE A 153 -9.06 -16.67 3.01
C PHE A 153 -10.50 -16.52 3.48
N ALA A 154 -10.99 -17.42 4.32
CA ALA A 154 -12.32 -17.33 4.90
C ALA A 154 -12.51 -16.03 5.70
N ALA A 155 -11.52 -15.61 6.49
CA ALA A 155 -11.57 -14.35 7.22
C ALA A 155 -11.64 -13.12 6.29
N VAL A 156 -10.89 -13.16 5.17
CA VAL A 156 -10.89 -12.07 4.17
C VAL A 156 -12.23 -11.96 3.46
N GLN A 157 -12.90 -13.08 3.13
CA GLN A 157 -14.22 -13.08 2.49
C GLN A 157 -15.31 -12.43 3.36
N HIS A 158 -15.15 -12.46 4.70
CA HIS A 158 -16.09 -11.88 5.67
C HIS A 158 -15.66 -10.53 6.23
N SER A 159 -14.68 -9.87 5.59
CA SER A 159 -14.15 -8.58 6.03
C SER A 159 -13.90 -7.65 4.85
N VAL A 160 -13.95 -6.36 5.11
CA VAL A 160 -13.60 -5.32 4.14
C VAL A 160 -12.30 -4.65 4.52
N PRO A 161 -11.49 -4.19 3.55
CA PRO A 161 -10.31 -3.39 3.85
C PRO A 161 -10.68 -2.15 4.68
N SER A 162 -9.83 -1.79 5.64
CA SER A 162 -9.95 -0.60 6.48
C SER A 162 -8.63 0.17 6.53
N GLY A 163 -8.67 1.46 6.87
CA GLY A 163 -7.50 2.35 6.90
C GLY A 163 -7.59 3.48 5.89
N TYR A 164 -6.44 4.15 5.64
CA TYR A 164 -6.38 5.24 4.69
C TYR A 164 -6.31 4.74 3.26
N VAL A 165 -6.88 5.51 2.35
CA VAL A 165 -7.05 5.09 0.97
C VAL A 165 -6.16 5.92 0.06
N ALA A 166 -5.27 5.27 -0.67
CA ALA A 166 -4.66 5.85 -1.85
C ALA A 166 -5.65 5.71 -3.01
N ALA A 167 -5.97 6.81 -3.69
CA ALA A 167 -6.94 6.77 -4.79
C ALA A 167 -6.31 6.15 -6.04
N VAL A 168 -7.01 5.19 -6.66
CA VAL A 168 -6.60 4.52 -7.90
C VAL A 168 -7.75 4.51 -8.89
N LEU A 169 -7.53 5.00 -10.12
CA LEU A 169 -8.52 4.93 -11.18
C LEU A 169 -8.51 3.59 -11.91
N PRO A 170 -9.67 2.97 -12.07
CA PRO A 170 -9.80 1.77 -12.87
C PRO A 170 -9.58 2.05 -14.35
N GLY A 171 -9.00 1.10 -15.06
CA GLY A 171 -8.88 1.13 -16.52
C GLY A 171 -7.76 2.02 -17.07
N LYS A 172 -7.16 2.90 -16.28
CA LYS A 172 -5.87 3.50 -16.64
C LYS A 172 -4.76 2.64 -16.04
N PRO A 173 -3.82 2.13 -16.82
CA PRO A 173 -2.75 1.33 -16.26
C PRO A 173 -1.95 2.22 -15.33
N PHE A 174 -1.96 1.89 -14.06
CA PHE A 174 -1.17 2.54 -13.02
C PHE A 174 0.31 2.67 -13.44
N PHE A 175 0.79 1.69 -14.19
CA PHE A 175 2.15 1.62 -14.71
C PHE A 175 2.49 2.57 -15.87
N ASN A 176 1.50 3.13 -16.56
CA ASN A 176 1.74 4.06 -17.67
C ASN A 176 1.82 5.53 -17.23
N ALA A 177 1.47 5.83 -15.99
CA ALA A 177 1.53 7.19 -15.45
C ALA A 177 2.94 7.61 -15.03
N ALA A 178 3.90 6.69 -15.02
CA ALA A 178 5.26 7.00 -14.65
C ALA A 178 6.17 7.11 -15.87
N PRO A 179 6.56 8.32 -16.25
CA PRO A 179 7.54 8.53 -17.33
C PRO A 179 8.94 8.02 -16.99
N ASP A 180 9.25 7.76 -15.72
CA ASP A 180 10.54 7.28 -15.26
C ASP A 180 10.65 5.75 -15.29
N ARG A 181 10.75 5.17 -16.47
CA ARG A 181 11.13 3.75 -16.64
C ARG A 181 12.60 3.46 -16.25
N GLY A 182 13.32 4.45 -15.73
CA GLY A 182 14.77 4.37 -15.56
C GLY A 182 15.27 3.54 -14.39
N ASN A 183 14.52 3.37 -13.31
CA ASN A 183 14.95 2.63 -12.13
C ASN A 183 13.79 1.88 -11.47
N ASN A 184 13.74 0.59 -11.68
CA ASN A 184 13.11 -0.43 -10.85
C ASN A 184 11.88 0.00 -10.06
N GLY A 185 10.78 0.28 -10.74
CA GLY A 185 9.49 0.38 -10.11
C GLY A 185 9.07 1.79 -9.75
N ALA A 186 8.63 2.52 -10.75
CA ALA A 186 7.85 3.75 -10.57
C ALA A 186 6.60 3.56 -9.70
N ALA A 187 6.14 2.34 -9.55
CA ALA A 187 5.09 1.95 -8.62
C ALA A 187 5.48 2.06 -7.13
N GLY A 188 6.77 2.18 -6.81
CA GLY A 188 7.27 2.18 -5.43
C GLY A 188 7.15 3.49 -4.65
N LYS A 189 6.62 4.54 -5.28
CA LYS A 189 6.67 5.89 -4.70
C LYS A 189 5.28 6.41 -4.37
N THR A 190 4.46 5.59 -3.72
CA THR A 190 3.12 5.95 -3.32
C THR A 190 3.02 6.10 -1.80
N TRP A 191 2.01 6.82 -1.35
CA TRP A 191 1.67 6.90 0.06
C TRP A 191 1.47 5.51 0.68
N GLY A 192 0.86 4.57 -0.06
CA GLY A 192 0.65 3.21 0.42
C GLY A 192 1.95 2.48 0.73
N THR A 193 3.00 2.71 -0.06
CA THR A 193 4.32 2.13 0.22
C THR A 193 4.97 2.78 1.43
N LEU A 194 4.92 4.11 1.52
CA LEU A 194 5.48 4.86 2.64
C LEU A 194 4.81 4.47 3.96
N LEU A 195 3.47 4.53 4.02
CA LEU A 195 2.71 4.16 5.21
C LEU A 195 2.90 2.69 5.56
N GLY A 196 3.01 1.83 4.54
CA GLY A 196 3.25 0.41 4.73
C GLY A 196 4.56 0.12 5.45
N VAL A 197 5.64 0.84 5.14
CA VAL A 197 6.93 0.72 5.86
C VAL A 197 6.84 1.27 7.27
N LEU A 198 6.06 2.33 7.47
CA LEU A 198 5.86 2.98 8.77
C LEU A 198 4.88 2.23 9.70
N GLY A 199 4.29 1.13 9.28
CA GLY A 199 3.33 0.37 10.09
C GLY A 199 1.97 1.03 10.26
N MET A 200 1.56 1.82 9.26
CA MET A 200 0.26 2.47 9.22
C MET A 200 -0.65 1.81 8.19
N PRO A 201 -1.94 1.58 8.49
CA PRO A 201 -2.85 0.95 7.56
C PRO A 201 -3.14 1.87 6.37
N CYS A 202 -3.02 1.32 5.17
CA CYS A 202 -3.40 1.98 3.94
C CYS A 202 -4.25 1.04 3.08
N ASN A 203 -5.32 1.57 2.52
CA ASN A 203 -6.18 0.86 1.59
C ASN A 203 -6.09 1.44 0.20
N TYR A 204 -6.66 0.69 -0.73
CA TYR A 204 -6.74 1.05 -2.15
C TYR A 204 -8.18 0.95 -2.62
N ALA A 205 -8.67 2.01 -3.25
CA ALA A 205 -10.02 2.06 -3.82
C ALA A 205 -10.01 2.82 -5.15
N ARG A 206 -11.07 2.63 -5.92
CA ARG A 206 -11.23 3.33 -7.21
C ARG A 206 -11.42 4.83 -7.01
N MET A 207 -12.50 5.18 -6.36
CA MET A 207 -12.86 6.55 -5.97
C MET A 207 -13.30 6.47 -4.51
N PRO A 208 -12.40 6.78 -3.56
CA PRO A 208 -12.75 6.71 -2.15
C PRO A 208 -13.77 7.80 -1.80
N ASP A 209 -14.74 7.43 -1.00
CA ASP A 209 -15.65 8.34 -0.29
C ASP A 209 -15.05 8.82 1.04
N VAL A 210 -13.83 8.45 1.32
CA VAL A 210 -13.00 8.80 2.48
C VAL A 210 -11.80 9.61 2.01
N PRO A 211 -11.08 10.28 2.93
CA PRO A 211 -9.85 11.01 2.58
C PRO A 211 -8.84 10.16 1.83
N ALA A 212 -8.22 10.74 0.83
CA ALA A 212 -7.26 10.08 -0.03
C ALA A 212 -5.86 10.69 0.10
N MET A 213 -4.86 9.95 -0.36
CA MET A 213 -3.47 10.41 -0.46
C MET A 213 -3.01 10.32 -1.90
N LEU A 214 -2.46 11.40 -2.44
CA LEU A 214 -2.01 11.44 -3.83
C LEU A 214 -0.55 11.86 -3.95
N THR A 215 0.14 11.23 -4.89
CA THR A 215 1.44 11.66 -5.41
C THR A 215 1.27 12.33 -6.78
N GLY A 216 2.29 13.04 -7.23
CA GLY A 216 2.23 13.74 -8.52
C GLY A 216 1.94 12.84 -9.71
N SER A 217 2.37 11.59 -9.69
CA SER A 217 2.09 10.62 -10.75
C SER A 217 0.62 10.19 -10.79
N GLU A 218 -0.04 10.19 -9.63
CA GLU A 218 -1.45 9.78 -9.51
C GLU A 218 -2.40 10.89 -9.93
N VAL A 219 -2.06 12.17 -9.68
CA VAL A 219 -2.89 13.32 -10.06
C VAL A 219 -3.27 13.29 -11.55
N GLU A 220 -2.37 12.81 -12.41
CA GLU A 220 -2.61 12.75 -13.86
C GLU A 220 -3.64 11.68 -14.26
N LEU A 221 -3.97 10.75 -13.37
CA LEU A 221 -4.95 9.70 -13.62
C LEU A 221 -6.40 10.18 -13.48
N PHE A 222 -6.61 11.32 -12.83
CA PHE A 222 -7.93 11.83 -12.46
C PHE A 222 -8.39 12.94 -13.38
N SER A 223 -9.71 12.99 -13.68
CA SER A 223 -10.35 14.16 -14.25
C SER A 223 -10.46 15.28 -13.20
N ASP A 224 -10.72 16.53 -13.66
CA ASP A 224 -10.93 17.65 -12.75
C ASP A 224 -12.15 17.44 -11.83
N ASN A 225 -13.19 16.77 -12.31
CA ASN A 225 -14.36 16.43 -11.49
C ASN A 225 -14.02 15.42 -10.40
N ASP A 226 -13.22 14.39 -10.72
CA ASP A 226 -12.76 13.42 -9.73
C ASP A 226 -11.91 14.12 -8.65
N LEU A 227 -10.99 15.00 -9.07
CA LEU A 227 -10.15 15.76 -8.13
C LEU A 227 -10.99 16.65 -7.21
N LYS A 228 -12.03 17.30 -7.71
CA LYS A 228 -12.96 18.08 -6.87
C LYS A 228 -13.68 17.20 -5.84
N CYS A 229 -14.11 16.01 -6.22
CA CYS A 229 -14.69 15.04 -5.29
C CYS A 229 -13.69 14.63 -4.20
N LEU A 230 -12.46 14.31 -4.59
CA LEU A 230 -11.39 13.96 -3.64
C LEU A 230 -11.07 15.09 -2.68
N MET A 231 -10.97 16.34 -3.17
CA MET A 231 -10.72 17.53 -2.34
C MET A 231 -11.86 17.80 -1.35
N LYS A 232 -13.09 17.49 -1.71
CA LYS A 232 -14.25 17.59 -0.79
C LYS A 232 -14.18 16.56 0.33
N ASN A 233 -13.70 15.36 0.04
CA ASN A 233 -13.59 14.27 1.01
C ASN A 233 -12.34 14.39 1.91
N GLY A 234 -11.37 15.21 1.49
CA GLY A 234 -10.10 15.44 2.17
C GLY A 234 -8.92 14.77 1.47
N LEU A 235 -7.75 15.45 1.50
CA LEU A 235 -6.54 14.99 0.82
C LEU A 235 -5.29 15.17 1.67
N ILE A 236 -4.35 14.22 1.53
CA ILE A 236 -2.94 14.40 1.88
C ILE A 236 -2.13 14.34 0.59
N LEU A 237 -1.31 15.36 0.37
CA LEU A 237 -0.55 15.57 -0.87
C LEU A 237 0.94 15.68 -0.59
N GLU A 238 1.75 15.20 -1.51
CA GLU A 238 3.16 15.55 -1.58
C GLU A 238 3.38 16.74 -2.53
N GLY A 239 4.55 17.37 -2.47
CA GLY A 239 4.82 18.64 -3.16
C GLY A 239 4.59 18.60 -4.66
N LEU A 240 4.99 17.52 -5.36
CA LEU A 240 4.77 17.40 -6.80
C LEU A 240 3.28 17.25 -7.15
N ALA A 241 2.50 16.57 -6.30
CA ALA A 241 1.04 16.51 -6.48
C ALA A 241 0.42 17.90 -6.35
N ALA A 242 0.85 18.67 -5.35
CA ALA A 242 0.40 20.05 -5.16
C ALA A 242 0.81 20.95 -6.34
N GLU A 243 2.04 20.85 -6.87
CA GLU A 243 2.46 21.57 -8.09
C GLU A 243 1.51 21.29 -9.26
N LYS A 244 1.23 20.02 -9.54
CA LYS A 244 0.35 19.62 -10.65
C LYS A 244 -1.08 20.07 -10.45
N LEU A 245 -1.61 20.01 -9.24
CA LEU A 245 -2.93 20.53 -8.92
C LEU A 245 -3.01 22.06 -9.10
N CYS A 246 -1.99 22.81 -8.63
CA CYS A 246 -1.92 24.24 -8.85
C CYS A 246 -1.85 24.60 -10.34
N GLN A 247 -1.08 23.86 -11.16
CA GLN A 247 -1.03 24.03 -12.62
C GLN A 247 -2.38 23.78 -13.30
N ARG A 248 -3.23 22.92 -12.71
CA ARG A 248 -4.60 22.65 -13.17
C ARG A 248 -5.64 23.63 -12.60
N GLY A 249 -5.21 24.66 -11.85
CA GLY A 249 -6.08 25.73 -11.36
C GLY A 249 -6.67 25.50 -9.96
N PHE A 250 -6.23 24.50 -9.20
CA PHE A 250 -6.79 24.15 -7.88
C PHE A 250 -6.10 24.84 -6.68
N SER A 251 -5.39 25.95 -6.91
CA SER A 251 -4.70 26.68 -5.82
C SER A 251 -5.64 27.19 -4.72
N ALA A 252 -6.87 27.58 -5.08
CA ALA A 252 -7.87 28.05 -4.11
C ALA A 252 -8.37 26.90 -3.21
N GLU A 253 -8.58 25.70 -3.76
CA GLU A 253 -9.01 24.51 -3.03
C GLU A 253 -7.91 23.97 -2.11
N LEU A 254 -6.63 24.18 -2.46
CA LEU A 254 -5.49 23.83 -1.63
C LEU A 254 -5.10 24.92 -0.63
N GLY A 255 -5.56 26.16 -0.82
CA GLY A 255 -5.19 27.33 -0.04
C GLY A 255 -3.75 27.81 -0.28
N ILE A 256 -3.04 27.20 -1.24
CA ILE A 256 -1.61 27.49 -1.52
C ILE A 256 -1.34 27.57 -3.03
N ARG A 257 -0.20 28.19 -3.36
CA ARG A 257 0.52 27.98 -4.61
C ARG A 257 1.70 27.06 -4.34
N ALA A 258 1.92 26.09 -5.21
CA ALA A 258 3.05 25.18 -5.15
C ALA A 258 3.87 25.29 -6.45
N GLU A 259 5.18 25.41 -6.32
CA GLU A 259 6.15 25.58 -7.42
C GLU A 259 7.41 24.76 -7.16
N PRO A 260 8.18 24.36 -8.20
CA PRO A 260 9.45 23.68 -8.00
C PRO A 260 10.41 24.49 -7.12
N TRP A 261 11.08 23.80 -6.20
CA TRP A 261 12.03 24.41 -5.28
C TRP A 261 13.24 24.99 -6.01
N LYS A 262 13.53 26.26 -5.79
CA LYS A 262 14.71 26.99 -6.30
C LYS A 262 15.52 27.66 -5.19
N GLY A 263 15.22 27.31 -3.94
CA GLY A 263 15.86 27.89 -2.76
C GLY A 263 17.16 27.19 -2.35
N PRO A 264 17.75 27.62 -1.23
CA PRO A 264 18.87 26.94 -0.61
C PRO A 264 18.55 25.48 -0.27
N ARG A 265 19.59 24.69 0.03
CA ARG A 265 19.42 23.34 0.53
C ARG A 265 18.62 23.37 1.85
N VAL A 266 17.61 22.55 1.95
CA VAL A 266 16.90 22.29 3.21
C VAL A 266 17.82 21.46 4.12
N SER A 267 18.04 21.93 5.34
CA SER A 267 18.87 21.24 6.32
C SER A 267 18.03 20.45 7.32
N PHE A 268 16.85 20.97 7.67
CA PHE A 268 15.90 20.38 8.61
C PHE A 268 14.47 20.76 8.22
N GLU A 269 13.53 19.95 8.69
CA GLU A 269 12.13 20.36 8.84
C GLU A 269 11.84 20.51 10.33
N GLN A 270 11.23 21.61 10.74
CA GLN A 270 10.88 21.85 12.14
C GLN A 270 9.38 21.68 12.35
N TRP A 271 9.03 20.71 13.17
CA TRP A 271 7.68 20.45 13.64
C TRP A 271 7.58 20.69 15.16
N GLY A 272 6.97 21.80 15.55
CA GLY A 272 6.99 22.26 16.93
C GLY A 272 8.42 22.48 17.43
N ARG A 273 8.90 21.65 18.34
CA ARG A 273 10.28 21.68 18.87
C ARG A 273 11.17 20.57 18.29
N VAL A 274 10.64 19.74 17.41
CA VAL A 274 11.33 18.60 16.84
C VAL A 274 11.92 18.98 15.50
N ASN A 275 13.19 18.63 15.28
CA ASN A 275 13.84 18.74 13.99
C ASN A 275 13.80 17.39 13.29
N LEU A 276 13.05 17.34 12.20
CA LEU A 276 12.94 16.17 11.35
C LEU A 276 14.02 16.17 10.28
N SER A 277 14.48 14.99 9.90
CA SER A 277 15.41 14.83 8.78
C SER A 277 14.78 15.32 7.48
N PRO A 278 15.55 16.04 6.62
CA PRO A 278 15.02 16.57 5.38
C PRO A 278 14.89 15.46 4.33
N ASP A 279 13.96 15.65 3.37
CA ASP A 279 13.98 14.91 2.12
C ASP A 279 15.00 15.52 1.13
N VAL A 280 15.15 14.88 -0.02
CA VAL A 280 16.08 15.35 -1.07
C VAL A 280 15.43 16.40 -1.97
N TYR A 281 14.15 16.29 -2.22
CA TYR A 281 13.41 17.15 -3.16
C TYR A 281 12.23 17.83 -2.49
N TYR A 282 12.03 19.09 -2.85
CA TYR A 282 10.95 19.92 -2.31
C TYR A 282 10.23 20.71 -3.41
N SER A 283 9.01 21.10 -3.10
CA SER A 283 8.27 22.17 -3.76
C SER A 283 8.19 23.37 -2.80
N ARG A 284 8.19 24.58 -3.35
CA ARG A 284 7.90 25.76 -2.56
C ARG A 284 6.41 25.90 -2.36
N LEU A 285 5.96 25.92 -1.12
CA LEU A 285 4.57 26.19 -0.76
C LEU A 285 4.43 27.64 -0.36
N THR A 286 3.48 28.35 -0.98
CA THR A 286 3.15 29.76 -0.66
C THR A 286 1.67 29.84 -0.33
N PRO A 287 1.27 30.13 0.93
CA PRO A 287 -0.13 30.37 1.27
C PRO A 287 -0.75 31.48 0.43
N VAL A 288 -1.96 31.23 -0.11
CA VAL A 288 -2.76 32.21 -0.85
C VAL A 288 -4.08 32.55 -0.15
N ASP A 289 -4.43 31.79 0.87
CA ASP A 289 -5.56 32.05 1.76
C ASP A 289 -5.06 32.26 3.20
N PRO A 290 -5.52 33.29 3.93
CA PRO A 290 -5.07 33.59 5.29
C PRO A 290 -5.48 32.52 6.31
N LYS A 291 -6.39 31.62 6.00
CA LYS A 291 -6.80 30.50 6.85
C LYS A 291 -5.83 29.31 6.80
N VAL A 292 -4.87 29.31 5.89
CA VAL A 292 -3.85 28.26 5.81
C VAL A 292 -3.01 28.28 7.08
N LYS A 293 -2.92 27.14 7.75
CA LYS A 293 -2.06 26.95 8.91
C LYS A 293 -0.74 26.31 8.48
N ILE A 294 0.37 26.89 8.90
CA ILE A 294 1.70 26.26 8.75
C ILE A 294 1.84 25.28 9.90
N HIS A 295 1.99 24.00 9.58
CA HIS A 295 2.12 22.92 10.56
C HIS A 295 3.58 22.64 10.90
N SER A 296 4.46 22.64 9.90
CA SER A 296 5.90 22.54 10.05
C SER A 296 6.62 23.43 9.04
N THR A 297 7.91 23.72 9.28
CA THR A 297 8.69 24.75 8.57
C THR A 297 9.99 24.18 8.04
N LEU A 298 10.39 24.54 6.82
CA LEU A 298 11.70 24.24 6.22
C LEU A 298 12.77 25.19 6.76
N LEU A 299 13.92 24.66 7.16
CA LEU A 299 15.04 25.42 7.67
C LEU A 299 16.32 25.16 6.87
N HIS A 300 17.14 26.21 6.73
CA HIS A 300 18.51 26.13 6.23
C HIS A 300 19.49 26.47 7.36
N ALA A 301 20.44 25.59 7.62
CA ALA A 301 21.50 25.81 8.58
C ALA A 301 22.86 25.79 7.88
N LYS A 302 23.62 26.89 7.95
CA LYS A 302 24.93 27.02 7.33
C LYS A 302 25.96 26.08 7.94
N SER A 303 25.91 25.89 9.25
CA SER A 303 26.82 25.02 10.01
C SER A 303 26.33 23.58 10.16
N GLY A 304 25.11 23.27 9.65
CA GLY A 304 24.45 21.98 9.91
C GLY A 304 23.88 21.84 11.33
N VAL A 305 23.91 22.91 12.12
CA VAL A 305 23.35 22.97 13.48
C VAL A 305 22.10 23.83 13.48
N SER A 306 21.04 23.36 14.15
CA SER A 306 19.74 24.06 14.17
C SER A 306 19.78 25.46 14.77
N ALA A 307 20.75 25.77 15.64
CA ALA A 307 20.90 27.09 16.26
C ALA A 307 21.17 28.23 15.27
N ASP A 308 21.77 27.92 14.09
CA ASP A 308 22.10 28.90 13.04
C ASP A 308 21.09 28.87 11.89
N SER A 309 19.90 28.35 12.13
CA SER A 309 18.94 28.12 11.06
C SER A 309 18.22 29.38 10.63
N THR A 310 17.94 29.45 9.34
CA THR A 310 17.06 30.46 8.72
C THR A 310 15.83 29.76 8.16
N GLU A 311 14.67 30.34 8.43
CA GLU A 311 13.41 29.85 7.89
C GLU A 311 13.35 30.03 6.38
N LEU A 312 12.91 28.99 5.67
CA LEU A 312 12.79 28.96 4.21
C LEU A 312 11.33 28.99 3.72
N GLY A 313 10.39 28.64 4.60
CA GLY A 313 8.97 28.58 4.33
C GLY A 313 8.30 27.28 4.85
N PRO A 314 7.03 27.07 4.54
CA PRO A 314 6.28 25.92 5.02
C PRO A 314 6.87 24.57 4.57
N ALA A 315 7.02 23.63 5.51
CA ALA A 315 7.27 22.21 5.20
C ALA A 315 5.94 21.46 5.03
N VAL A 316 4.95 21.74 5.91
CA VAL A 316 3.60 21.19 5.81
C VAL A 316 2.59 22.31 6.05
N THR A 317 1.54 22.32 5.24
CA THR A 317 0.40 23.22 5.38
C THR A 317 -0.90 22.46 5.60
N LEU A 318 -1.80 23.03 6.40
CA LEU A 318 -3.14 22.51 6.68
C LEU A 318 -4.17 23.55 6.24
N PHE A 319 -5.21 23.11 5.54
CA PHE A 319 -6.27 23.98 5.07
C PHE A 319 -7.62 23.26 5.04
N GLU A 320 -8.69 23.96 5.45
CA GLU A 320 -10.06 23.53 5.23
C GLU A 320 -10.66 24.40 4.11
N ASN A 321 -10.98 23.75 2.98
CA ASN A 321 -11.46 24.45 1.80
C ASN A 321 -12.94 24.84 1.89
N GLN A 322 -13.42 25.62 0.95
CA GLN A 322 -14.82 26.12 0.94
C GLN A 322 -15.86 25.00 0.83
N SER A 323 -15.48 23.81 0.36
CA SER A 323 -16.36 22.63 0.30
C SER A 323 -16.36 21.82 1.61
N GLY A 324 -15.66 22.27 2.66
CA GLY A 324 -15.51 21.59 3.93
C GLY A 324 -14.47 20.46 3.91
N GLY A 325 -13.78 20.23 2.80
CA GLY A 325 -12.70 19.24 2.69
C GLY A 325 -11.42 19.76 3.34
N ARG A 326 -10.74 18.88 4.08
CA ARG A 326 -9.48 19.19 4.75
C ARG A 326 -8.30 18.69 3.94
N VAL A 327 -7.32 19.54 3.73
CA VAL A 327 -6.15 19.25 2.89
C VAL A 327 -4.88 19.45 3.71
N ALA A 328 -4.00 18.48 3.70
CA ALA A 328 -2.64 18.57 4.22
C ALA A 328 -1.66 18.43 3.05
N VAL A 329 -0.71 19.36 2.93
CA VAL A 329 0.26 19.37 1.85
C VAL A 329 1.67 19.40 2.39
N PHE A 330 2.47 18.39 2.05
CA PHE A 330 3.91 18.36 2.26
C PHE A 330 4.62 19.15 1.15
N ALA A 331 5.63 19.92 1.52
CA ALA A 331 6.58 20.49 0.55
C ALA A 331 7.49 19.40 -0.04
N ALA A 332 7.81 18.37 0.73
CA ALA A 332 8.63 17.24 0.28
C ALA A 332 8.00 16.53 -0.92
N THR A 333 8.85 16.14 -1.89
CA THR A 333 8.42 15.47 -3.14
C THR A 333 8.99 14.05 -3.20
N PHE A 334 8.57 13.20 -2.27
CA PHE A 334 9.09 11.83 -2.18
C PHE A 334 8.76 10.99 -3.42
N GLY A 335 7.80 11.38 -4.25
CA GLY A 335 7.61 10.82 -5.58
C GLY A 335 8.83 10.92 -6.49
N ARG A 336 9.79 11.82 -6.21
CA ARG A 336 11.09 11.95 -6.88
C ARG A 336 12.23 11.27 -6.12
N SER A 337 12.02 10.88 -4.87
CA SER A 337 13.03 10.24 -4.02
C SER A 337 13.09 8.74 -4.28
N ASN A 338 14.22 8.12 -3.96
CA ASN A 338 14.31 6.67 -3.89
C ASN A 338 13.86 6.22 -2.49
N LEU A 339 12.83 5.39 -2.41
CA LEU A 339 12.30 4.87 -1.13
C LEU A 339 13.36 4.17 -0.28
N LEU A 340 14.35 3.55 -0.90
CA LEU A 340 15.44 2.89 -0.16
C LEU A 340 16.36 3.89 0.56
N THR A 341 16.34 5.16 0.16
CA THR A 341 17.20 6.23 0.68
C THR A 341 16.42 7.44 1.19
N SER A 342 15.10 7.36 1.32
CA SER A 342 14.25 8.45 1.83
C SER A 342 14.26 8.47 3.36
N PHE A 343 15.42 8.71 3.96
CA PHE A 343 15.60 8.68 5.42
C PHE A 343 14.73 9.71 6.16
N GLY A 344 14.36 10.82 5.51
CA GLY A 344 13.52 11.85 6.12
C GLY A 344 12.08 11.42 6.42
N PHE A 345 11.62 10.30 5.82
CA PHE A 345 10.28 9.76 6.06
C PHE A 345 10.26 8.51 6.94
N TYR A 346 11.40 7.83 7.14
CA TYR A 346 11.49 6.63 7.97
C TYR A 346 12.02 6.98 9.36
N ASP A 347 11.20 7.71 10.11
CA ASP A 347 11.52 8.26 11.41
C ASP A 347 10.27 8.27 12.30
N GLU A 348 10.42 8.03 13.62
CA GLU A 348 9.31 7.98 14.56
C GLU A 348 8.58 9.32 14.68
N ASP A 349 9.33 10.43 14.68
CA ASP A 349 8.75 11.75 14.76
C ASP A 349 7.95 12.07 13.49
N ARG A 350 8.47 11.69 12.34
CA ARG A 350 7.72 11.78 11.08
C ARG A 350 6.46 10.91 11.10
N LYS A 351 6.52 9.70 11.65
CA LYS A 351 5.34 8.86 11.86
C LYS A 351 4.28 9.59 12.69
N ARG A 352 4.68 10.21 13.80
CA ARG A 352 3.77 10.98 14.67
C ARG A 352 3.16 12.18 13.95
N GLU A 353 3.97 12.94 13.20
CA GLU A 353 3.48 14.04 12.38
C GLU A 353 2.42 13.55 11.37
N ILE A 354 2.71 12.48 10.61
CA ILE A 354 1.76 11.91 9.65
C ILE A 354 0.46 11.48 10.33
N LEU A 355 0.50 10.87 11.52
CA LEU A 355 -0.70 10.50 12.28
C LEU A 355 -1.54 11.72 12.66
N GLU A 356 -0.94 12.85 13.01
CA GLU A 356 -1.66 14.11 13.25
C GLU A 356 -2.31 14.66 11.98
N LEU A 357 -1.60 14.60 10.84
CA LEU A 357 -2.15 15.04 9.54
C LEU A 357 -3.34 14.17 9.13
N ILE A 358 -3.23 12.87 9.33
CA ILE A 358 -4.30 11.92 9.09
C ILE A 358 -5.50 12.22 9.98
N HIS A 359 -5.27 12.46 11.27
CA HIS A 359 -6.33 12.86 12.22
C HIS A 359 -7.01 14.15 11.77
N PHE A 360 -6.23 15.16 11.35
CA PHE A 360 -6.77 16.41 10.84
C PHE A 360 -7.66 16.18 9.61
N VAL A 361 -7.17 15.45 8.61
CA VAL A 361 -7.88 15.25 7.34
C VAL A 361 -9.12 14.38 7.52
N CYS A 362 -9.03 13.32 8.33
CA CYS A 362 -10.14 12.38 8.55
C CYS A 362 -11.13 12.81 9.63
N GLY A 363 -10.74 13.75 10.51
CA GLY A 363 -11.54 14.17 11.66
C GLY A 363 -11.65 13.11 12.78
N LYS A 364 -10.90 12.01 12.68
CA LYS A 364 -10.87 10.91 13.67
C LYS A 364 -9.47 10.26 13.69
N PRO A 365 -9.07 9.66 14.83
CA PRO A 365 -7.79 8.96 14.93
C PRO A 365 -7.77 7.70 14.07
N VAL A 366 -6.56 7.23 13.75
CA VAL A 366 -6.34 5.92 13.12
C VAL A 366 -6.81 4.81 14.05
N GLU A 367 -7.63 3.91 13.53
CA GLU A 367 -8.23 2.83 14.34
C GLU A 367 -7.15 1.94 14.99
N PHE A 368 -6.17 1.52 14.17
CA PHE A 368 -5.01 0.74 14.62
C PHE A 368 -3.76 1.15 13.83
N HIS A 369 -2.60 1.12 14.50
CA HIS A 369 -1.29 1.24 13.84
C HIS A 369 -0.20 0.56 14.68
N TYR A 370 0.94 0.29 14.04
CA TYR A 370 2.15 -0.16 14.70
C TYR A 370 2.94 1.06 15.21
N PRO A 371 3.07 1.27 16.52
CA PRO A 371 3.74 2.45 17.08
C PRO A 371 5.27 2.33 17.18
N GLY A 372 5.85 1.13 16.96
CA GLY A 372 7.27 0.89 17.15
C GLY A 372 8.16 1.53 16.07
N ASP A 373 9.47 1.40 16.23
CA ASP A 373 10.54 2.01 15.44
C ASP A 373 11.09 1.11 14.32
N ALA A 374 10.60 -0.13 14.22
CA ALA A 374 11.00 -1.06 13.17
C ALA A 374 10.14 -0.93 11.91
N GLU A 375 10.68 -1.37 10.77
CA GLU A 375 9.95 -1.43 9.51
C GLU A 375 8.95 -2.61 9.53
N VAL A 376 7.68 -2.31 9.77
CA VAL A 376 6.60 -3.30 9.84
C VAL A 376 5.48 -2.92 8.88
N TYR A 377 5.24 -3.75 7.87
CA TYR A 377 4.06 -3.60 7.02
C TYR A 377 2.82 -4.04 7.78
N PHE A 378 1.81 -3.18 7.81
CA PHE A 378 0.58 -3.40 8.54
C PHE A 378 -0.64 -3.32 7.63
N LYS A 379 -1.50 -4.36 7.68
CA LYS A 379 -2.80 -4.37 6.99
C LYS A 379 -3.93 -4.47 8.00
N LEU A 380 -4.97 -3.70 7.74
CA LEU A 380 -6.18 -3.64 8.55
C LEU A 380 -7.39 -3.98 7.70
N ARG A 381 -8.26 -4.87 8.21
CA ARG A 381 -9.58 -5.15 7.65
C ARG A 381 -10.61 -5.17 8.78
N ARG A 382 -11.85 -4.90 8.47
CA ARG A 382 -12.95 -4.88 9.42
C ARG A 382 -13.99 -5.93 9.04
N PHE A 383 -14.35 -6.79 9.99
CA PHE A 383 -15.44 -7.75 9.82
C PHE A 383 -16.79 -7.06 9.89
N THR A 384 -17.81 -7.67 9.29
CA THR A 384 -19.19 -7.19 9.32
C THR A 384 -19.79 -7.18 10.74
N ASP A 385 -19.25 -7.98 11.64
CA ASP A 385 -19.63 -8.05 13.06
C ASP A 385 -18.87 -7.05 13.96
N GLY A 386 -18.07 -6.16 13.36
CA GLY A 386 -17.35 -5.10 14.06
C GLY A 386 -15.97 -5.50 14.62
N ARG A 387 -15.57 -6.78 14.50
CA ARG A 387 -14.19 -7.20 14.81
C ARG A 387 -13.23 -6.70 13.75
N TYR A 388 -11.92 -6.81 14.04
CA TYR A 388 -10.86 -6.42 13.13
C TYR A 388 -9.95 -7.59 12.80
N LEU A 389 -9.41 -7.60 11.57
CA LEU A 389 -8.34 -8.48 11.14
C LEU A 389 -7.08 -7.60 10.95
N LEU A 390 -6.05 -7.89 11.73
CA LEU A 390 -4.76 -7.20 11.71
C LEU A 390 -3.70 -8.15 11.19
N ALA A 391 -2.91 -7.72 10.23
CA ALA A 391 -1.78 -8.50 9.74
C ALA A 391 -0.50 -7.67 9.77
N PHE A 392 0.57 -8.26 10.32
CA PHE A 392 1.87 -7.63 10.50
C PHE A 392 2.94 -8.43 9.78
N PHE A 393 3.82 -7.72 9.08
CA PHE A 393 4.94 -8.27 8.31
C PHE A 393 6.20 -7.53 8.72
N ASN A 394 7.10 -8.18 9.40
CA ASN A 394 8.41 -7.60 9.72
C ASN A 394 9.25 -7.51 8.43
N LEU A 395 9.53 -6.31 8.00
CA LEU A 395 10.33 -6.01 6.80
C LEU A 395 11.82 -5.83 7.13
N GLY A 396 12.14 -5.70 8.42
CA GLY A 396 13.50 -5.56 8.94
C GLY A 396 14.24 -6.89 9.05
N HIS A 397 15.42 -6.83 9.63
CA HIS A 397 16.28 -7.98 9.89
C HIS A 397 16.25 -8.44 11.33
N ASP A 398 15.81 -7.58 12.24
CA ASP A 398 15.73 -7.86 13.67
C ASP A 398 14.41 -8.53 14.03
N GLU A 399 14.45 -9.45 14.97
CA GLU A 399 13.26 -10.01 15.61
C GLU A 399 12.64 -8.97 16.55
N LEU A 400 11.33 -8.92 16.58
CA LEU A 400 10.58 -8.16 17.60
C LEU A 400 10.05 -9.15 18.62
N ASP A 401 10.58 -9.11 19.85
CA ASP A 401 10.20 -10.02 20.94
C ASP A 401 8.70 -9.96 21.29
N ARG A 402 8.12 -8.77 21.14
CA ARG A 402 6.71 -8.48 21.33
C ARG A 402 6.24 -7.47 20.28
N LEU A 403 4.97 -7.51 19.96
CA LEU A 403 4.39 -6.67 18.91
C LEU A 403 3.57 -5.53 19.51
N PRO A 404 4.10 -4.30 19.55
CA PRO A 404 3.35 -3.14 20.01
C PRO A 404 2.24 -2.79 19.02
N VAL A 405 1.05 -2.48 19.55
CA VAL A 405 -0.12 -2.11 18.75
C VAL A 405 -0.85 -0.96 19.45
N ASN A 406 -0.99 0.14 18.75
CA ASN A 406 -1.84 1.23 19.21
C ASN A 406 -3.26 1.06 18.66
N SER A 407 -4.25 1.28 19.49
CA SER A 407 -5.67 1.17 19.14
C SER A 407 -6.43 2.38 19.63
N ALA A 408 -7.30 2.93 18.77
CA ALA A 408 -8.25 3.98 19.17
C ALA A 408 -9.38 3.46 20.08
N PHE A 409 -9.51 2.14 20.21
CA PHE A 409 -10.58 1.49 20.97
C PHE A 409 -10.01 0.56 22.04
N PRO A 410 -10.69 0.39 23.19
CA PRO A 410 -10.29 -0.63 24.15
C PRO A 410 -10.42 -2.04 23.54
N VAL A 411 -9.29 -2.75 23.50
CA VAL A 411 -9.24 -4.14 23.02
C VAL A 411 -9.72 -5.08 24.13
N SER A 412 -10.59 -6.04 23.80
CA SER A 412 -11.14 -7.00 24.77
C SER A 412 -10.69 -8.45 24.52
N ASN A 413 -10.35 -8.81 23.28
CA ASN A 413 -9.82 -10.13 22.96
C ASN A 413 -8.90 -10.07 21.74
N VAL A 414 -7.83 -10.89 21.75
CA VAL A 414 -6.90 -11.04 20.64
C VAL A 414 -6.70 -12.52 20.39
N GLU A 415 -6.86 -12.93 19.14
CA GLU A 415 -6.59 -14.28 18.68
C GLU A 415 -5.71 -14.23 17.42
N MET A 416 -4.78 -15.17 17.28
CA MET A 416 -3.86 -15.30 16.14
C MET A 416 -4.13 -16.59 15.38
N ILE A 417 -4.06 -16.55 14.04
CA ILE A 417 -4.12 -17.76 13.22
C ILE A 417 -2.80 -18.52 13.41
N ALA A 418 -2.90 -19.75 13.90
CA ALA A 418 -1.77 -20.69 13.98
C ALA A 418 -1.53 -21.39 12.62
N PRO A 419 -0.36 -22.03 12.40
CA PRO A 419 -0.09 -22.76 11.16
C PRO A 419 -1.12 -23.85 10.81
N ASP A 420 -1.77 -24.43 11.83
CA ASP A 420 -2.83 -25.44 11.71
C ASP A 420 -4.23 -24.83 11.41
N GLY A 421 -4.29 -23.55 11.12
CA GLY A 421 -5.53 -22.83 10.82
C GLY A 421 -6.38 -22.46 12.04
N SER A 422 -6.05 -22.95 13.24
CA SER A 422 -6.82 -22.62 14.44
C SER A 422 -6.55 -21.20 14.93
N TRP A 423 -7.58 -20.56 15.49
CA TRP A 423 -7.45 -19.28 16.20
C TRP A 423 -7.00 -19.57 17.64
N LYS A 424 -5.86 -19.02 18.04
CA LYS A 424 -5.29 -19.16 19.37
C LYS A 424 -5.24 -17.82 20.09
N HIS A 425 -5.65 -17.82 21.35
CA HIS A 425 -5.60 -16.64 22.20
C HIS A 425 -4.16 -16.10 22.32
N VAL A 426 -4.03 -14.77 22.32
CA VAL A 426 -2.77 -14.05 22.53
C VAL A 426 -3.01 -12.99 23.61
N ASP A 427 -2.15 -13.00 24.61
CA ASP A 427 -2.21 -12.02 25.68
C ASP A 427 -1.87 -10.61 25.17
N LEU A 428 -2.60 -9.63 25.66
CA LEU A 428 -2.33 -8.19 25.48
C LEU A 428 -1.88 -7.61 26.80
N ALA A 429 -0.64 -7.17 26.88
CA ALA A 429 -0.08 -6.50 28.04
C ALA A 429 0.73 -5.28 27.59
N ASP A 430 0.61 -4.17 28.32
CA ASP A 430 1.33 -2.92 28.06
C ASP A 430 1.21 -2.42 26.60
N GLY A 431 0.04 -2.57 25.99
CA GLY A 431 -0.18 -2.20 24.59
C GLY A 431 0.55 -3.10 23.57
N CYS A 432 1.05 -4.28 24.00
CA CYS A 432 1.77 -5.21 23.13
C CYS A 432 1.07 -6.58 23.08
N PHE A 433 0.90 -7.13 21.89
CA PHE A 433 0.60 -8.55 21.74
C PHE A 433 1.82 -9.36 22.17
N GLN A 434 1.65 -10.27 23.12
CA GLN A 434 2.73 -11.06 23.71
C GLN A 434 3.13 -12.21 22.78
N THR A 435 3.69 -11.85 21.63
CA THR A 435 4.16 -12.79 20.61
C THR A 435 5.27 -12.16 19.80
N PRO A 436 6.37 -12.87 19.49
CA PRO A 436 7.43 -12.33 18.65
C PRO A 436 6.98 -12.19 17.20
N LEU A 437 7.57 -11.23 16.49
CA LEU A 437 7.39 -11.07 15.04
C LEU A 437 8.76 -11.21 14.34
N PHE A 438 8.98 -12.36 13.72
CA PHE A 438 10.21 -12.67 13.00
C PHE A 438 10.26 -12.04 11.61
N PRO A 439 11.46 -11.72 11.08
CA PRO A 439 11.62 -11.25 9.70
C PRO A 439 10.95 -12.17 8.68
N SER A 440 10.19 -11.58 7.76
CA SER A 440 9.47 -12.29 6.68
C SER A 440 8.49 -13.38 7.14
N GLN A 441 8.09 -13.40 8.40
CA GLN A 441 7.10 -14.34 8.94
C GLN A 441 5.85 -13.56 9.37
N PRO A 442 4.82 -13.46 8.53
CA PRO A 442 3.62 -12.69 8.86
C PRO A 442 2.85 -13.29 10.02
N LYS A 443 2.21 -12.43 10.80
CA LYS A 443 1.24 -12.82 11.80
C LYS A 443 -0.08 -12.14 11.56
N VAL A 444 -1.16 -12.88 11.69
CA VAL A 444 -2.52 -12.41 11.44
C VAL A 444 -3.37 -12.61 12.69
N PHE A 445 -4.01 -11.54 13.12
CA PHE A 445 -4.79 -11.48 14.35
C PHE A 445 -6.24 -11.12 14.06
N ARG A 446 -7.15 -11.70 14.83
CA ARG A 446 -8.54 -11.26 14.96
C ARG A 446 -8.70 -10.55 16.29
N VAL A 447 -9.14 -9.30 16.25
CA VAL A 447 -9.22 -8.44 17.43
C VAL A 447 -10.67 -8.04 17.67
N THR A 448 -11.12 -8.22 18.90
CA THR A 448 -12.43 -7.73 19.37
C THR A 448 -12.21 -6.45 20.18
N VAL A 449 -12.95 -5.40 19.86
CA VAL A 449 -12.91 -4.13 20.58
C VAL A 449 -14.23 -3.91 21.32
N LYS A 450 -14.17 -3.18 22.43
CA LYS A 450 -15.36 -2.64 23.07
C LYS A 450 -15.77 -1.40 22.27
N GLN A 451 -16.88 -1.49 21.56
CA GLN A 451 -17.44 -0.29 20.94
C GLN A 451 -17.85 0.70 22.03
N PRO A 452 -17.59 2.01 21.85
CA PRO A 452 -18.22 3.00 22.71
C PRO A 452 -19.74 2.80 22.63
N ALA A 453 -20.43 2.81 23.78
CA ALA A 453 -21.88 2.83 23.79
C ALA A 453 -22.33 3.98 22.87
N GLU A 454 -23.20 3.68 21.92
CA GLU A 454 -23.80 4.72 21.08
C GLU A 454 -24.46 5.73 22.01
N SER A 455 -23.90 6.94 22.07
CA SER A 455 -24.39 8.06 22.88
C SER A 455 -25.46 8.83 22.13
#